data_e09e6e101d45f991e34340520be4fbf9
#
_entry.id   e09e6e101d45f991e34340520be4fbf9
#
_cell.length_a   1.000
_cell.length_b   1.000
_cell.length_c   1.000
_cell.angle_alpha   90.00
_cell.angle_beta   90.00
_cell.angle_gamma   90.00
#
_symmetry.space_group_name_H-M   'P 1'
#
loop_
_entity.id
_entity.type
_entity.pdbx_description
1 polymer ?
#
loop_
_entity_poly.entity_id
_entity_poly.type
_entity_poly.pdbx_seq_one_letter_code
_entity_poly.pdbx_strand_id
1 'polypeptide(L)'
;MINERSAIISIGGDEYELLLTTKATKAIAKRYGGLSELSEKLMKAENFEMALDEIIWLLTLLANQPILIYNLKNKETPKDLLTEEEVELLTSPLELAQYKNAITEAMFKGTERNVISESDTGGTKNATAE
;
A
#
# COMPACT_ATOMS: atom_id res chain seq x y z
N MET A 1 -11.68 3.43 -12.63
CA MET A 1 -11.08 2.15 -13.02
C MET A 1 -10.02 1.73 -12.02
N ILE A 2 -10.05 0.47 -11.62
CA ILE A 2 -9.13 -0.02 -10.63
C ILE A 2 -7.75 -0.23 -11.25
N ASN A 3 -6.73 0.33 -10.59
CA ASN A 3 -5.35 0.16 -10.99
C ASN A 3 -4.90 -1.26 -10.63
N GLU A 4 -4.18 -1.92 -11.53
CA GLU A 4 -3.71 -3.28 -11.25
C GLU A 4 -2.73 -3.35 -10.08
N ARG A 5 -2.18 -2.20 -9.69
CA ARG A 5 -1.23 -2.14 -8.58
C ARG A 5 -1.90 -1.84 -7.24
N SER A 6 -3.22 -1.83 -7.21
CA SER A 6 -3.92 -1.34 -6.03
C SER A 6 -4.96 -2.32 -5.51
N ALA A 7 -5.38 -2.07 -4.29
CA ALA A 7 -6.53 -2.72 -3.65
C ALA A 7 -7.39 -1.61 -3.08
N ILE A 8 -8.67 -1.85 -2.91
CA ILE A 8 -9.60 -0.82 -2.43
C ILE A 8 -10.19 -1.24 -1.10
N ILE A 9 -10.22 -0.29 -0.17
CA ILE A 9 -10.83 -0.50 1.15
C ILE A 9 -11.79 0.66 1.45
N SER A 10 -12.59 0.49 2.49
CA SER A 10 -13.52 1.52 2.95
C SER A 10 -13.16 1.92 4.37
N ILE A 11 -13.03 3.21 4.62
CA ILE A 11 -12.75 3.75 5.95
C ILE A 11 -13.74 4.88 6.21
N GLY A 12 -14.53 4.74 7.28
CA GLY A 12 -15.46 5.77 7.66
C GLY A 12 -16.49 6.12 6.59
N GLY A 13 -16.81 5.16 5.72
CA GLY A 13 -17.80 5.39 4.67
C GLY A 13 -17.20 5.86 3.36
N ASP A 14 -15.92 6.17 3.33
CA ASP A 14 -15.24 6.60 2.11
C ASP A 14 -14.32 5.50 1.60
N GLU A 15 -14.23 5.39 0.29
CA GLU A 15 -13.34 4.40 -0.31
C GLU A 15 -11.95 4.97 -0.52
N TYR A 16 -10.95 4.14 -0.25
CA TYR A 16 -9.55 4.50 -0.44
C TYR A 16 -8.86 3.43 -1.25
N GLU A 17 -8.06 3.87 -2.20
CA GLU A 17 -7.25 2.97 -3.00
C GLU A 17 -5.88 2.86 -2.35
N LEU A 18 -5.44 1.64 -2.07
CA LEU A 18 -4.12 1.40 -1.51
C LEU A 18 -3.15 1.13 -2.67
N LEU A 19 -2.16 1.97 -2.80
CA LEU A 19 -1.25 1.92 -3.95
C LEU A 19 0.20 1.93 -3.49
N LEU A 20 0.98 0.97 -3.98
CA LEU A 20 2.42 0.94 -3.71
C LEU A 20 3.14 1.71 -4.81
N THR A 21 3.68 2.87 -4.45
CA THR A 21 4.45 3.69 -5.36
C THR A 21 5.93 3.59 -4.99
N THR A 22 6.78 4.19 -5.80
CA THR A 22 8.20 4.28 -5.46
C THR A 22 8.39 5.04 -4.15
N LYS A 23 7.62 6.12 -3.96
CA LYS A 23 7.72 6.89 -2.73
C LYS A 23 7.34 6.04 -1.52
N ALA A 24 6.26 5.26 -1.62
CA ALA A 24 5.85 4.38 -0.53
C ALA A 24 6.89 3.29 -0.29
N THR A 25 7.46 2.74 -1.35
CA THR A 25 8.47 1.71 -1.23
C THR A 25 9.69 2.24 -0.47
N LYS A 26 10.09 3.47 -0.76
CA LYS A 26 11.23 4.08 -0.05
C LYS A 26 10.91 4.27 1.43
N ALA A 27 9.70 4.70 1.73
CA ALA A 27 9.29 4.88 3.13
C ALA A 27 9.30 3.56 3.88
N ILE A 28 8.81 2.50 3.23
CA ILE A 28 8.80 1.17 3.82
C ILE A 28 10.23 0.67 4.06
N ALA A 29 11.09 0.85 3.08
CA ALA A 29 12.47 0.43 3.22
C ALA A 29 13.16 1.16 4.36
N LYS A 30 12.85 2.43 4.52
CA LYS A 30 13.45 3.24 5.58
C LYS A 30 12.99 2.78 6.97
N ARG A 31 11.75 2.33 7.08
CA ARG A 31 11.18 1.92 8.35
C ARG A 31 11.50 0.47 8.70
N TYR A 32 11.51 -0.42 7.73
CA TYR A 32 11.61 -1.86 7.97
C TYR A 32 12.88 -2.49 7.39
N GLY A 33 13.55 -1.82 6.48
CA GLY A 33 14.69 -2.38 5.78
C GLY A 33 14.37 -2.82 4.36
N GLY A 34 13.09 -3.10 4.08
CA GLY A 34 12.69 -3.54 2.75
C GLY A 34 11.32 -4.18 2.79
N LEU A 35 10.83 -4.55 1.61
CA LEU A 35 9.51 -5.18 1.51
C LEU A 35 9.50 -6.59 2.12
N SER A 36 10.59 -7.33 1.96
CA SER A 36 10.69 -8.65 2.56
C SER A 36 10.60 -8.60 4.07
N GLU A 37 11.33 -7.66 4.67
CA GLU A 37 11.34 -7.50 6.13
C GLU A 37 9.96 -7.10 6.62
N LEU A 38 9.28 -6.24 5.87
CA LEU A 38 7.92 -5.86 6.22
C LEU A 38 6.97 -7.06 6.16
N SER A 39 7.05 -7.85 5.09
CA SER A 39 6.20 -9.02 4.95
C SER A 39 6.38 -9.98 6.11
N GLU A 40 7.63 -10.23 6.48
CA GLU A 40 7.91 -11.11 7.62
C GLU A 40 7.31 -10.56 8.90
N LYS A 41 7.45 -9.26 9.11
CA LYS A 41 6.92 -8.64 10.32
C LYS A 41 5.41 -8.76 10.39
N LEU A 42 4.73 -8.54 9.27
CA LEU A 42 3.28 -8.64 9.24
C LEU A 42 2.81 -10.06 9.48
N MET A 43 3.50 -11.03 8.89
CA MET A 43 3.09 -12.43 9.01
C MET A 43 3.39 -13.02 10.37
N LYS A 44 4.42 -12.51 11.05
CA LYS A 44 4.84 -13.04 12.34
C LYS A 44 4.38 -12.20 13.52
N ALA A 45 3.63 -11.13 13.27
CA ALA A 45 3.18 -10.25 14.34
C ALA A 45 2.17 -10.97 15.21
N GLU A 46 2.59 -11.35 16.40
CA GLU A 46 1.71 -12.01 17.37
C GLU A 46 1.16 -11.04 18.40
N ASN A 47 1.87 -9.92 18.59
CA ASN A 47 1.40 -8.88 19.50
C ASN A 47 0.34 -8.07 18.80
N PHE A 48 -0.88 -8.13 19.32
CA PHE A 48 -2.02 -7.49 18.69
C PHE A 48 -1.85 -5.98 18.57
N GLU A 49 -1.37 -5.34 19.64
CA GLU A 49 -1.21 -3.90 19.66
C GLU A 49 -0.16 -3.45 18.64
N MET A 50 0.97 -4.14 18.58
CA MET A 50 2.01 -3.80 17.61
C MET A 50 1.49 -3.99 16.18
N ALA A 51 0.72 -5.05 15.98
CA ALA A 51 0.16 -5.29 14.65
C ALA A 51 -0.75 -4.15 14.23
N LEU A 52 -1.54 -3.63 15.17
CA LEU A 52 -2.43 -2.52 14.86
C LEU A 52 -1.65 -1.27 14.45
N ASP A 53 -0.58 -0.95 15.19
CA ASP A 53 0.23 0.21 14.88
C ASP A 53 0.86 0.10 13.48
N GLU A 54 1.38 -1.08 13.16
CA GLU A 54 1.98 -1.28 11.84
C GLU A 54 0.94 -1.17 10.73
N ILE A 55 -0.23 -1.74 10.96
CA ILE A 55 -1.29 -1.70 9.97
C ILE A 55 -1.75 -0.26 9.75
N ILE A 56 -1.91 0.50 10.83
CA ILE A 56 -2.34 1.90 10.73
C ILE A 56 -1.32 2.70 9.91
N TRP A 57 -0.05 2.53 10.19
CA TRP A 57 1.00 3.26 9.48
C TRP A 57 1.00 2.91 7.99
N LEU A 58 0.95 1.63 7.68
CA LEU A 58 0.97 1.17 6.30
C LEU A 58 -0.29 1.60 5.55
N LEU A 59 -1.43 1.46 6.20
CA LEU A 59 -2.70 1.85 5.59
C LEU A 59 -2.68 3.33 5.22
N THR A 60 -2.25 4.16 6.16
CA THR A 60 -2.17 5.59 5.94
C THR A 60 -1.21 5.92 4.79
N LEU A 61 -0.05 5.27 4.79
CA LEU A 61 0.93 5.49 3.75
C LEU A 61 0.38 5.15 2.37
N LEU A 62 -0.18 3.96 2.23
CA LEU A 62 -0.62 3.48 0.92
C LEU A 62 -1.88 4.18 0.45
N ALA A 63 -2.79 4.52 1.36
CA ALA A 63 -4.01 5.23 1.00
C ALA A 63 -3.72 6.65 0.53
N ASN A 64 -2.64 7.24 1.01
CA ASN A 64 -2.30 8.61 0.62
C ASN A 64 -1.58 8.71 -0.71
N GLN A 65 -1.10 7.60 -1.26
CA GLN A 65 -0.37 7.68 -2.53
C GLN A 65 -1.24 8.17 -3.68
N PRO A 66 -2.47 7.66 -3.88
CA PRO A 66 -3.32 8.22 -4.93
C PRO A 66 -3.67 9.68 -4.69
N ILE A 67 -3.84 10.07 -3.43
CA ILE A 67 -4.14 11.47 -3.11
C ILE A 67 -2.97 12.36 -3.46
N LEU A 68 -1.75 11.93 -3.16
CA LEU A 68 -0.55 12.67 -3.51
C LEU A 68 -0.40 12.80 -5.02
N ILE A 69 -0.73 11.73 -5.75
CA ILE A 69 -0.69 11.78 -7.22
C ILE A 69 -1.71 12.79 -7.73
N TYR A 70 -2.92 12.74 -7.18
CA TYR A 70 -3.96 13.69 -7.56
C TYR A 70 -3.50 15.12 -7.29
N ASN A 71 -2.92 15.37 -6.11
CA ASN A 71 -2.50 16.72 -5.73
C ASN A 71 -1.37 17.22 -6.62
N LEU A 72 -0.50 16.31 -7.07
CA LEU A 72 0.58 16.68 -7.97
C LEU A 72 0.03 17.23 -9.28
N LYS A 73 -1.07 16.67 -9.75
CA LYS A 73 -1.69 17.07 -11.01
C LYS A 73 -2.74 18.15 -10.85
N ASN A 74 -3.17 18.44 -9.62
CA ASN A 74 -4.25 19.39 -9.34
C ASN A 74 -3.86 20.32 -8.21
N LYS A 75 -2.80 21.10 -8.45
CA LYS A 75 -2.19 21.92 -7.40
C LYS A 75 -3.11 23.01 -6.86
N GLU A 76 -4.10 23.44 -7.65
CA GLU A 76 -5.01 24.50 -7.22
C GLU A 76 -6.17 23.97 -6.38
N THR A 77 -6.43 22.68 -6.44
CA THR A 77 -7.54 22.07 -5.71
C THR A 77 -7.09 20.78 -5.03
N PRO A 78 -6.11 20.87 -4.12
CA PRO A 78 -5.60 19.66 -3.49
C PRO A 78 -6.62 19.04 -2.53
N LYS A 79 -6.50 17.73 -2.34
CA LYS A 79 -7.31 17.02 -1.36
C LYS A 79 -6.50 16.82 -0.09
N ASP A 80 -7.20 16.74 1.03
CA ASP A 80 -6.54 16.48 2.30
C ASP A 80 -6.04 15.04 2.36
N LEU A 81 -4.89 14.87 3.00
CA LEU A 81 -4.34 13.54 3.21
C LEU A 81 -5.04 12.88 4.38
N LEU A 82 -5.13 11.55 4.31
CA LEU A 82 -5.62 10.75 5.41
C LEU A 82 -4.57 10.75 6.52
N THR A 83 -5.00 10.90 7.77
CA THR A 83 -4.08 10.89 8.91
C THR A 83 -4.22 9.59 9.68
N GLU A 84 -3.17 9.25 10.45
CA GLU A 84 -3.22 8.06 11.28
C GLU A 84 -4.30 8.17 12.34
N GLU A 85 -4.50 9.39 12.86
CA GLU A 85 -5.56 9.60 13.85
C GLU A 85 -6.93 9.31 13.26
N GLU A 86 -7.16 9.72 12.01
CA GLU A 86 -8.42 9.42 11.35
C GLU A 86 -8.62 7.92 11.19
N VAL A 87 -7.55 7.21 10.82
CA VAL A 87 -7.65 5.75 10.71
C VAL A 87 -7.99 5.14 12.05
N GLU A 88 -7.33 5.60 13.12
CA GLU A 88 -7.57 5.06 14.44
C GLU A 88 -8.99 5.28 14.92
N LEU A 89 -9.57 6.45 14.61
CA LEU A 89 -10.89 6.79 15.10
C LEU A 89 -12.01 6.23 14.22
N LEU A 90 -11.75 6.01 12.95
CA LEU A 90 -12.79 5.61 12.00
C LEU A 90 -12.82 4.12 11.72
N THR A 91 -11.97 3.34 12.36
CA THR A 91 -11.91 1.90 12.16
C THR A 91 -12.00 1.17 13.49
N SER A 92 -12.24 -0.13 13.41
CA SER A 92 -12.22 -1.00 14.58
C SER A 92 -11.06 -1.97 14.44
N PRO A 93 -10.62 -2.60 15.55
CA PRO A 93 -9.54 -3.57 15.47
C PRO A 93 -9.83 -4.71 14.51
N LEU A 94 -11.09 -5.13 14.43
CA LEU A 94 -11.46 -6.20 13.50
C LEU A 94 -11.28 -5.76 12.05
N GLU A 95 -11.69 -4.54 11.75
CA GLU A 95 -11.52 -4.01 10.41
C GLU A 95 -10.05 -3.89 10.03
N LEU A 96 -9.22 -3.45 10.99
CA LEU A 96 -7.78 -3.33 10.73
C LEU A 96 -7.16 -4.68 10.43
N ALA A 97 -7.60 -5.72 11.13
CA ALA A 97 -7.11 -7.06 10.86
C ALA A 97 -7.47 -7.50 9.44
N GLN A 98 -8.65 -7.10 8.97
CA GLN A 98 -9.07 -7.41 7.61
C GLN A 98 -8.26 -6.60 6.58
N TYR A 99 -7.94 -5.36 6.90
CA TYR A 99 -7.16 -4.51 6.00
C TYR A 99 -5.75 -5.03 5.79
N LYS A 100 -5.25 -5.83 6.73
CA LYS A 100 -3.93 -6.44 6.58
C LYS A 100 -3.83 -7.20 5.26
N ASN A 101 -4.90 -7.89 4.89
CA ASN A 101 -4.92 -8.63 3.63
C ASN A 101 -4.87 -7.68 2.43
N ALA A 102 -5.58 -6.57 2.51
CA ALA A 102 -5.59 -5.58 1.43
C ALA A 102 -4.21 -4.95 1.26
N ILE A 103 -3.54 -4.68 2.37
CA ILE A 103 -2.18 -4.13 2.35
C ILE A 103 -1.24 -5.11 1.65
N THR A 104 -1.31 -6.37 2.03
CA THR A 104 -0.47 -7.40 1.45
C THR A 104 -0.72 -7.52 -0.05
N GLU A 105 -2.00 -7.48 -0.43
CA GLU A 105 -2.37 -7.55 -1.84
C GLU A 105 -1.83 -6.38 -2.63
N ALA A 106 -1.92 -5.17 -2.08
CA ALA A 106 -1.42 -3.98 -2.78
C ALA A 106 0.09 -4.05 -2.98
N MET A 107 0.81 -4.51 -1.97
CA MET A 107 2.25 -4.65 -2.07
C MET A 107 2.62 -5.73 -3.09
N PHE A 108 1.91 -6.84 -3.05
CA PHE A 108 2.18 -7.94 -3.98
C PHE A 108 1.94 -7.51 -5.42
N LYS A 109 0.83 -6.83 -5.68
CA LYS A 109 0.51 -6.38 -7.02
C LYS A 109 1.54 -5.40 -7.55
N GLY A 110 2.01 -4.50 -6.69
CA GLY A 110 3.03 -3.53 -7.08
C GLY A 110 4.34 -4.22 -7.45
N THR A 111 4.75 -5.17 -6.64
CA THR A 111 5.98 -5.91 -6.88
C THR A 111 5.87 -6.77 -8.12
N GLU A 112 4.73 -7.43 -8.28
CA GLU A 112 4.52 -8.31 -9.43
C GLU A 112 4.59 -7.54 -10.74
N ARG A 113 4.00 -6.34 -10.78
CA ARG A 113 4.05 -5.55 -12.00
C ARG A 113 5.48 -5.18 -12.37
N ASN A 114 6.29 -4.85 -11.37
CA ASN A 114 7.68 -4.49 -11.64
C ASN A 114 8.45 -5.67 -12.24
N VAL A 115 8.23 -6.86 -11.69
CA VAL A 115 8.90 -8.06 -12.18
C VAL A 115 8.46 -8.37 -13.61
N ILE A 116 7.17 -8.29 -13.87
CA ILE A 116 6.64 -8.58 -15.20
C ILE A 116 7.20 -7.60 -16.22
N SER A 117 7.28 -6.33 -15.87
CA SER A 117 7.81 -5.32 -16.79
C SER A 117 9.25 -5.61 -17.15
N GLU A 118 10.06 -6.01 -16.20
CA GLU A 118 11.46 -6.34 -16.46
C GLU A 118 11.59 -7.57 -17.33
N SER A 119 10.71 -8.54 -17.12
CA SER A 119 10.74 -9.78 -17.91
C SER A 119 10.40 -9.51 -19.37
N ASP A 120 9.43 -8.64 -19.60
CA ASP A 120 9.00 -8.32 -20.96
C ASP A 120 10.12 -7.70 -21.79
N THR A 121 10.96 -6.97 -21.16
CA THR A 121 12.09 -6.35 -21.89
C THR A 121 13.18 -7.37 -22.21
N GLY A 122 13.11 -8.53 -21.67
CA GLY A 122 13.99 -9.63 -22.00
C GLY A 122 13.58 -10.35 -23.25
N GLY A 123 12.68 -9.95 -23.46
CA GLY A 123 12.61 -10.57 -23.93
C GLY A 123 12.42 -10.77 -24.11
N THR A 124 12.00 -10.89 -24.35
CA THR A 124 11.91 -11.16 -24.40
C THR A 124 11.87 -11.33 -24.21
N LYS A 125 11.47 -11.47 -24.46
CA LYS A 125 11.49 -11.84 -24.16
C LYS A 125 11.66 -12.11 -23.75
N ASN A 126 11.35 -12.15 -24.28
CA ASN A 126 11.54 -12.58 -23.87
C ASN A 126 11.43 -12.85 -23.53
N ALA A 127 11.04 -12.95 -23.79
CA ALA A 127 10.89 -13.29 -23.44
C ALA A 127 10.66 -13.61 -23.07
N THR A 128 10.32 -13.89 -23.33
CA THR A 128 10.20 -14.11 -22.88
C THR A 128 10.14 -14.38 -22.43
N ALA A 129 9.85 -14.58 -22.72
CA ALA A 129 9.84 -14.76 -22.32
C ALA A 129 9.79 -14.95 -21.99
N GLU A 130 9.53 -15.17 -22.26
CA GLU A 130 9.55 -15.28 -22.02
C GLU A 130 9.64 -15.46 -21.82
#